data_0081837697ddc86222ba4335ebed2052
#
_entry.id   0081837697ddc86222ba4335ebed2052
#
_cell.length_a   1.000
_cell.length_b   1.000
_cell.length_c   1.000
_cell.angle_alpha   90.00
_cell.angle_beta   90.00
_cell.angle_gamma   90.00
#
_symmetry.space_group_name_H-M   'P 1'
#
loop_
_entity.id
_entity.type
_entity.pdbx_description
1 polymer ?
#
loop_
_entity_poly.entity_id
_entity_poly.type
_entity_poly.pdbx_seq_one_letter_code
_entity_poly.pdbx_strand_id
1 'polypeptide(L)'
;MPRPIQPLPRWADPDVPAGSLDPQGLSRRGLLRSAGLFGATFAGGAAFAGGALLAPTPAEAHTPASGDPNLVYLVGDHHVHSVYSHDAKYTFSQLAGAASRYGLDWMVFTEHSNIGHARAGGAEAEHREILKARADNKRMLIFQGLEWYIPGAEHCTVFSPPGRHEAELLTRFEQAYDGKLLGYTAGGPDHPDTPRNEAHAVKALQWLDQQRRCGYVDDVLVLANHPLRLGIDSPHEMRAWRDAAPGIMIGMEGAPGAQAGAFPGWAGPNSIRGEYVNKPSENSWPGYPAAAYVTYGGFDWATATVGGLWDAMLAEGRLFSITTNSDVHRVAYDTWKNGDWLPGQNFDNIGRLPDPVNTAEPQPGGDFWPGQFSRTHVGVTRYGYRDVMAGLRAGRVWVDHGQLIDGIDVRVNREHGIGRGVTLGGRLRVRRGEKIVLNVTVTTASRHNHHGEVPRLAHLDVIRGAVHGPVADRDEWRAPDTRVVHTADVEGRAGRYTLRIPVGKAEESFYLRLRGSDGKRNGPGFLGAAIDPHGPIPHEPGNGDPWLDTWCYTNPVFVDVVH
;
A
#
# COMPACT_ATOMS: atom_id res chain seq x y z
N MET A 1 10.67 -40.41 6.16
CA MET A 1 11.58 -39.67 7.07
C MET A 1 11.42 -38.21 6.75
N PRO A 2 11.08 -37.35 7.70
CA PRO A 2 11.04 -35.92 7.46
C PRO A 2 12.44 -35.45 7.07
N ARG A 3 12.56 -34.56 6.09
CA ARG A 3 13.84 -33.94 5.72
C ARG A 3 14.36 -33.14 6.91
N PRO A 4 15.66 -33.13 7.18
CA PRO A 4 16.22 -32.31 8.25
C PRO A 4 15.87 -30.84 7.98
N ILE A 5 15.35 -30.18 8.98
CA ILE A 5 15.07 -28.74 8.99
C ILE A 5 16.41 -28.04 8.72
N GLN A 6 16.50 -27.32 7.60
CA GLN A 6 17.67 -26.48 7.35
C GLN A 6 17.66 -25.34 8.36
N PRO A 7 18.82 -24.98 8.94
CA PRO A 7 18.90 -23.83 9.82
C PRO A 7 18.45 -22.57 9.08
N LEU A 8 17.75 -21.70 9.80
CA LEU A 8 17.32 -20.41 9.25
C LEU A 8 18.50 -19.69 8.58
N PRO A 9 18.31 -19.14 7.38
CA PRO A 9 19.31 -18.24 6.83
C PRO A 9 19.57 -17.08 7.81
N ARG A 10 20.83 -16.61 7.95
CA ARG A 10 21.19 -15.55 8.92
C ARG A 10 20.33 -14.29 8.80
N TRP A 11 19.79 -14.02 7.65
CA TRP A 11 18.90 -12.88 7.38
C TRP A 11 17.46 -13.08 7.91
N ALA A 12 17.01 -14.31 8.12
CA ALA A 12 15.71 -14.65 8.67
C ALA A 12 15.75 -14.85 10.20
N ASP A 13 16.95 -14.85 10.78
CA ASP A 13 17.15 -15.02 12.22
C ASP A 13 16.91 -13.68 12.94
N PRO A 14 15.85 -13.56 13.76
CA PRO A 14 15.52 -12.32 14.46
C PRO A 14 16.57 -11.93 15.52
N ASP A 15 17.42 -12.88 15.95
CA ASP A 15 18.47 -12.64 16.95
C ASP A 15 19.78 -12.15 16.32
N VAL A 16 19.89 -12.13 14.98
CA VAL A 16 21.06 -11.59 14.29
C VAL A 16 20.95 -10.05 14.23
N PRO A 17 21.83 -9.28 14.90
CA PRO A 17 21.78 -7.84 14.86
C PRO A 17 21.89 -7.28 13.44
N ALA A 18 21.00 -6.34 13.08
CA ALA A 18 20.97 -5.72 11.73
C ALA A 18 22.33 -5.13 11.29
N GLY A 19 23.15 -4.66 12.25
CA GLY A 19 24.52 -4.19 12.01
C GLY A 19 25.52 -5.27 11.64
N SER A 20 25.19 -6.56 11.88
CA SER A 20 26.05 -7.69 11.49
C SER A 20 25.71 -8.22 10.07
N LEU A 21 24.63 -7.75 9.49
CA LEU A 21 24.17 -8.13 8.15
C LEU A 21 24.67 -7.16 7.05
N ASP A 22 25.05 -5.94 7.40
CA ASP A 22 25.63 -4.95 6.48
C ASP A 22 26.66 -4.05 7.17
N PRO A 23 27.97 -4.32 7.00
CA PRO A 23 29.05 -3.50 7.57
C PRO A 23 29.23 -2.11 6.94
N GLN A 24 28.60 -1.81 5.80
CA GLN A 24 28.82 -0.56 5.05
C GLN A 24 27.60 0.37 5.01
N GLY A 25 26.66 0.21 5.93
CA GLY A 25 25.40 0.95 5.99
C GLY A 25 25.49 2.47 6.10
N LEU A 26 25.83 3.14 5.01
CA LEU A 26 25.34 4.50 4.77
C LEU A 26 23.85 4.40 4.48
N SER A 27 23.03 4.34 5.54
CA SER A 27 21.59 4.27 5.42
C SER A 27 21.09 5.52 4.70
N ARG A 28 20.02 5.39 3.88
CA ARG A 28 19.24 6.51 3.32
C ARG A 28 18.97 7.61 4.37
N ARG A 29 18.89 7.23 5.65
CA ARG A 29 18.79 8.10 6.84
C ARG A 29 19.99 9.02 7.04
N GLY A 30 21.20 8.61 6.71
CA GLY A 30 22.41 9.45 6.76
C GLY A 30 22.36 10.56 5.70
N LEU A 31 21.86 10.24 4.52
CA LEU A 31 21.67 11.20 3.43
C LEU A 31 20.62 12.28 3.77
N LEU A 32 19.50 11.87 4.39
CA LEU A 32 18.44 12.77 4.83
C LEU A 32 18.89 13.71 5.96
N ARG A 33 19.74 13.25 6.86
CA ARG A 33 20.36 14.09 7.90
C ARG A 33 21.28 15.16 7.32
N SER A 34 22.05 14.81 6.31
CA SER A 34 22.95 15.76 5.63
C SER A 34 22.15 16.82 4.87
N ALA A 35 21.06 16.44 4.22
CA ALA A 35 20.18 17.38 3.53
C ALA A 35 19.40 18.31 4.49
N GLY A 36 19.01 17.82 5.69
CA GLY A 36 18.33 18.61 6.71
C GLY A 36 19.23 19.64 7.42
N LEU A 37 20.53 19.36 7.51
CA LEU A 37 21.49 20.28 8.13
C LEU A 37 21.90 21.45 7.25
N PHE A 38 21.74 21.37 5.93
CA PHE A 38 22.04 22.47 5.00
C PHE A 38 20.87 23.43 4.77
N GLY A 39 19.66 23.13 5.29
CA GLY A 39 18.46 23.98 5.15
C GLY A 39 18.26 25.04 6.24
N ALA A 40 19.13 25.12 7.24
CA ALA A 40 18.89 25.94 8.45
C ALA A 40 19.61 27.31 8.49
N THR A 41 20.23 27.75 7.41
CA THR A 41 20.87 29.08 7.36
C THR A 41 20.38 29.89 6.19
N PHE A 42 19.19 30.44 6.27
CA PHE A 42 18.77 31.72 5.65
C PHE A 42 17.30 31.97 5.97
N ALA A 43 17.04 32.69 7.05
CA ALA A 43 15.81 33.46 7.25
C ALA A 43 16.08 34.59 8.25
N GLY A 44 16.25 35.73 7.72
CA GLY A 44 16.18 36.99 8.46
C GLY A 44 15.34 38.00 7.68
N GLY A 45 14.37 38.61 8.37
CA GLY A 45 13.78 39.86 7.88
C GLY A 45 12.26 39.89 7.76
N ALA A 46 11.69 40.57 8.71
CA ALA A 46 10.32 40.95 9.00
C ALA A 46 9.51 41.65 7.89
N ALA A 47 8.17 41.58 7.99
CA ALA A 47 7.28 42.72 8.26
C ALA A 47 5.79 42.35 8.23
N PHE A 48 5.05 42.95 9.16
CA PHE A 48 3.59 42.90 9.34
C PHE A 48 2.85 43.72 8.27
N ALA A 49 1.65 43.29 7.85
CA ALA A 49 0.47 44.15 7.67
C ALA A 49 -0.81 43.40 7.29
N GLY A 50 -1.86 43.56 8.09
CA GLY A 50 -3.20 43.97 7.68
C GLY A 50 -4.15 43.00 6.95
N GLY A 51 -5.17 42.58 7.66
CA GLY A 51 -6.29 41.77 7.37
C GLY A 51 -7.18 42.05 6.16
N ALA A 52 -7.82 40.98 5.68
CA ALA A 52 -9.16 40.96 5.13
C ALA A 52 -9.71 39.53 5.20
N LEU A 53 -10.85 39.39 5.86
CA LEU A 53 -11.66 38.15 5.89
C LEU A 53 -12.26 37.96 4.48
N LEU A 54 -11.85 36.90 3.81
CA LEU A 54 -12.52 36.38 2.61
C LEU A 54 -13.06 34.97 2.89
N ALA A 55 -14.32 34.75 2.50
CA ALA A 55 -15.05 33.53 2.62
C ALA A 55 -14.35 32.35 1.95
N PRO A 56 -14.52 31.08 2.44
CA PRO A 56 -13.87 29.92 1.84
C PRO A 56 -14.52 29.61 0.50
N THR A 57 -13.71 29.69 -0.56
CA THR A 57 -14.01 29.08 -1.86
C THR A 57 -13.84 27.55 -1.77
N PRO A 58 -14.57 26.76 -2.58
CA PRO A 58 -14.45 25.31 -2.58
C PRO A 58 -13.01 24.87 -2.82
N ALA A 59 -12.54 23.87 -2.06
CA ALA A 59 -11.20 23.35 -2.15
C ALA A 59 -10.91 22.85 -3.57
N GLU A 60 -10.20 23.64 -4.35
CA GLU A 60 -9.56 23.19 -5.57
C GLU A 60 -8.54 22.10 -5.21
N ALA A 61 -8.64 20.94 -5.89
CA ALA A 61 -7.64 19.91 -5.81
C ALA A 61 -6.26 20.54 -6.06
N HIS A 62 -5.39 20.48 -5.07
CA HIS A 62 -4.04 21.01 -5.18
C HIS A 62 -3.32 20.37 -6.35
N THR A 63 -3.16 21.10 -7.43
CA THR A 63 -2.26 20.75 -8.52
C THR A 63 -0.85 20.92 -7.97
N PRO A 64 -0.03 19.84 -7.85
CA PRO A 64 1.35 20.01 -7.42
C PRO A 64 2.07 20.91 -8.44
N ALA A 65 2.74 21.93 -7.95
CA ALA A 65 3.58 22.77 -8.79
C ALA A 65 4.58 21.90 -9.56
N SER A 66 4.68 22.08 -10.86
CA SER A 66 5.57 21.36 -11.76
C SER A 66 7.02 21.44 -11.25
N GLY A 67 7.58 20.29 -10.86
CA GLY A 67 9.01 20.16 -10.68
C GLY A 67 9.55 20.34 -9.26
N ASP A 68 9.10 19.51 -8.30
CA ASP A 68 9.83 19.40 -7.03
C ASP A 68 11.14 18.59 -7.28
N PRO A 69 12.31 19.24 -7.21
CA PRO A 69 13.58 18.63 -7.63
C PRO A 69 14.14 17.60 -6.65
N ASN A 70 13.58 17.46 -5.44
CA ASN A 70 14.23 16.78 -4.33
C ASN A 70 13.33 15.76 -3.61
N LEU A 71 12.52 15.00 -4.33
CA LEU A 71 11.79 13.90 -3.71
C LEU A 71 12.76 12.82 -3.24
N VAL A 72 12.63 12.44 -1.98
CA VAL A 72 13.24 11.25 -1.39
C VAL A 72 12.12 10.25 -1.12
N TYR A 73 12.36 8.99 -1.46
CA TYR A 73 11.39 7.94 -1.20
C TYR A 73 11.64 7.30 0.16
N LEU A 74 10.65 7.39 1.04
CA LEU A 74 10.63 6.70 2.33
C LEU A 74 9.93 5.35 2.18
N VAL A 75 10.54 4.33 2.76
CA VAL A 75 10.03 2.96 2.71
C VAL A 75 9.11 2.72 3.90
N GLY A 76 7.95 2.12 3.67
CA GLY A 76 7.02 1.84 4.77
C GLY A 76 6.08 0.69 4.52
N ASP A 77 5.30 0.42 5.57
CA ASP A 77 4.27 -0.59 5.64
C ASP A 77 3.06 0.00 6.38
N HIS A 78 1.88 -0.08 5.79
CA HIS A 78 0.70 0.55 6.36
C HIS A 78 -0.32 -0.43 6.93
N HIS A 79 0.00 -1.74 6.99
CA HIS A 79 -0.91 -2.77 7.45
C HIS A 79 -0.16 -3.78 8.32
N VAL A 80 -0.25 -3.59 9.65
CA VAL A 80 0.54 -4.35 10.63
C VAL A 80 -0.31 -4.60 11.87
N HIS A 81 -0.48 -5.87 12.23
CA HIS A 81 -1.27 -6.32 13.38
C HIS A 81 -0.40 -6.73 14.57
N SER A 82 -0.85 -6.38 15.76
CA SER A 82 -0.21 -6.75 17.02
C SER A 82 -1.10 -7.66 17.87
N VAL A 83 -0.67 -7.92 19.10
CA VAL A 83 -1.47 -8.64 20.11
C VAL A 83 -2.83 -7.99 20.41
N TYR A 84 -3.11 -6.80 19.92
CA TYR A 84 -4.43 -6.15 20.00
C TYR A 84 -5.39 -6.60 18.88
N SER A 85 -4.91 -7.36 17.92
CA SER A 85 -5.75 -8.11 16.97
C SER A 85 -5.95 -9.54 17.47
N HIS A 86 -7.16 -10.09 17.30
CA HIS A 86 -7.55 -11.37 17.87
C HIS A 86 -6.78 -12.59 17.32
N ASP A 87 -6.05 -12.41 16.23
CA ASP A 87 -5.38 -13.46 15.48
C ASP A 87 -3.89 -13.17 15.19
N ALA A 88 -3.37 -12.07 15.67
CA ALA A 88 -1.93 -11.74 15.61
C ALA A 88 -1.23 -12.09 16.93
N LYS A 89 0.10 -12.12 16.94
CA LYS A 89 0.83 -12.62 18.10
C LYS A 89 2.00 -11.75 18.59
N TYR A 90 2.38 -10.71 17.87
CA TYR A 90 3.54 -9.91 18.24
C TYR A 90 3.16 -8.63 18.99
N THR A 91 4.04 -8.20 19.90
CA THR A 91 3.90 -6.89 20.55
C THR A 91 4.32 -5.76 19.61
N PHE A 92 3.84 -4.54 19.86
CA PHE A 92 4.30 -3.34 19.14
C PHE A 92 5.82 -3.20 19.11
N SER A 93 6.50 -3.52 20.21
CA SER A 93 7.95 -3.43 20.31
C SER A 93 8.66 -4.44 19.38
N GLN A 94 8.15 -5.67 19.28
CA GLN A 94 8.70 -6.69 18.37
C GLN A 94 8.53 -6.28 16.91
N LEU A 95 7.33 -5.82 16.54
CA LEU A 95 7.00 -5.39 15.17
C LEU A 95 7.81 -4.15 14.77
N ALA A 96 7.86 -3.12 15.63
CA ALA A 96 8.67 -1.93 15.38
C ALA A 96 10.17 -2.24 15.31
N GLY A 97 10.65 -3.16 16.14
CA GLY A 97 12.02 -3.66 16.09
C GLY A 97 12.33 -4.38 14.78
N ALA A 98 11.41 -5.25 14.31
CA ALA A 98 11.52 -5.93 13.03
C ALA A 98 11.48 -4.94 11.86
N ALA A 99 10.50 -4.04 11.81
CA ALA A 99 10.40 -2.99 10.81
C ALA A 99 11.69 -2.15 10.71
N SER A 100 12.28 -1.81 11.85
CA SER A 100 13.55 -1.09 11.88
C SER A 100 14.71 -1.92 11.32
N ARG A 101 14.77 -3.22 11.63
CA ARG A 101 15.80 -4.14 11.08
C ARG A 101 15.66 -4.27 9.55
N TYR A 102 14.44 -4.35 9.04
CA TYR A 102 14.16 -4.46 7.60
C TYR A 102 14.15 -3.11 6.88
N GLY A 103 14.53 -2.02 7.58
CA GLY A 103 14.84 -0.73 6.96
C GLY A 103 13.62 0.13 6.64
N LEU A 104 12.51 -0.05 7.33
CA LEU A 104 11.37 0.86 7.20
C LEU A 104 11.67 2.23 7.80
N ASP A 105 11.21 3.27 7.13
CA ASP A 105 11.23 4.66 7.58
C ASP A 105 9.91 5.05 8.25
N TRP A 106 8.80 4.37 7.90
CA TRP A 106 7.49 4.59 8.48
C TRP A 106 6.66 3.29 8.51
N MET A 107 5.73 3.21 9.46
CA MET A 107 4.76 2.12 9.56
C MET A 107 3.46 2.59 10.21
N VAL A 108 2.39 1.84 9.96
CA VAL A 108 1.09 2.01 10.60
C VAL A 108 0.74 0.72 11.34
N PHE A 109 0.37 0.81 12.60
CA PHE A 109 -0.32 -0.27 13.29
C PHE A 109 -1.81 -0.17 12.99
N THR A 110 -2.42 -1.27 12.56
CA THR A 110 -3.81 -1.34 12.07
C THR A 110 -4.49 -2.54 12.70
N GLU A 111 -4.82 -2.41 13.97
CA GLU A 111 -5.51 -3.49 14.67
C GLU A 111 -6.89 -3.75 14.03
N HIS A 112 -7.30 -5.01 14.00
CA HIS A 112 -8.66 -5.34 13.63
C HIS A 112 -9.66 -4.62 14.53
N SER A 113 -10.55 -3.85 13.94
CA SER A 113 -11.75 -3.44 14.65
C SER A 113 -12.56 -4.70 15.01
N ASN A 114 -12.84 -4.90 16.30
CA ASN A 114 -13.42 -6.14 16.80
C ASN A 114 -14.22 -5.86 18.08
N ILE A 115 -15.16 -6.75 18.40
CA ILE A 115 -15.98 -6.64 19.61
C ILE A 115 -15.11 -6.62 20.88
N GLY A 116 -14.08 -7.48 20.97
CA GLY A 116 -13.15 -7.51 22.09
C GLY A 116 -12.30 -6.25 22.17
N HIS A 117 -11.74 -5.81 21.04
CA HIS A 117 -10.96 -4.58 20.93
C HIS A 117 -11.79 -3.36 21.36
N ALA A 118 -12.99 -3.17 20.81
CA ALA A 118 -13.86 -2.06 21.17
C ALA A 118 -14.28 -2.07 22.64
N ARG A 119 -14.61 -3.25 23.21
CA ARG A 119 -14.96 -3.40 24.64
C ARG A 119 -13.82 -3.07 25.59
N ALA A 120 -12.59 -3.35 25.20
CA ALA A 120 -11.40 -3.04 25.98
C ALA A 120 -10.97 -1.57 25.90
N GLY A 121 -11.61 -0.77 25.05
CA GLY A 121 -11.33 0.66 24.88
C GLY A 121 -10.75 1.04 23.52
N GLY A 122 -10.68 0.09 22.58
CA GLY A 122 -10.25 0.35 21.20
C GLY A 122 -8.85 0.95 21.11
N ALA A 123 -8.64 1.82 20.13
CA ALA A 123 -7.37 2.48 19.88
C ALA A 123 -6.84 3.32 21.07
N GLU A 124 -7.70 3.78 21.98
CA GLU A 124 -7.25 4.48 23.20
C GLU A 124 -6.58 3.52 24.20
N ALA A 125 -7.04 2.26 24.28
CA ALA A 125 -6.44 1.27 25.17
C ALA A 125 -5.00 0.93 24.79
N GLU A 126 -4.70 0.83 23.49
CA GLU A 126 -3.36 0.52 22.96
C GLU A 126 -2.42 1.73 22.89
N HIS A 127 -2.97 2.95 22.91
CA HIS A 127 -2.24 4.19 22.61
C HIS A 127 -0.97 4.35 23.44
N ARG A 128 -0.96 3.92 24.70
CA ARG A 128 0.23 4.00 25.55
C ARG A 128 1.38 3.15 25.01
N GLU A 129 1.09 1.97 24.45
CA GLU A 129 2.10 1.12 23.84
C GLU A 129 2.59 1.71 22.50
N ILE A 130 1.71 2.34 21.73
CA ILE A 130 2.08 3.11 20.54
C ILE A 130 3.04 4.25 20.89
N LEU A 131 2.76 5.04 21.93
CA LEU A 131 3.68 6.10 22.40
C LEU A 131 5.03 5.54 22.82
N LYS A 132 5.05 4.39 23.49
CA LYS A 132 6.28 3.69 23.84
C LYS A 132 7.05 3.24 22.59
N ALA A 133 6.39 2.63 21.62
CA ALA A 133 7.01 2.22 20.36
C ALA A 133 7.64 3.41 19.62
N ARG A 134 6.97 4.57 19.58
CA ARG A 134 7.52 5.83 19.06
C ARG A 134 8.75 6.32 19.81
N ALA A 135 8.71 6.25 21.14
CA ALA A 135 9.84 6.67 21.99
C ALA A 135 11.08 5.78 21.80
N ASP A 136 10.87 4.48 21.66
CA ASP A 136 11.94 3.50 21.46
C ASP A 136 12.51 3.53 20.03
N ASN A 137 11.70 3.91 19.03
CA ASN A 137 12.06 3.90 17.61
C ASN A 137 12.08 5.29 16.97
N LYS A 138 12.81 6.23 17.56
CA LYS A 138 12.87 7.66 17.15
C LYS A 138 13.23 7.93 15.68
N ARG A 139 13.73 6.93 14.98
CA ARG A 139 14.13 7.02 13.58
C ARG A 139 13.07 6.50 12.60
N MET A 140 11.94 6.02 13.11
CA MET A 140 10.84 5.52 12.33
C MET A 140 9.57 6.32 12.66
N LEU A 141 8.81 6.67 11.66
CA LEU A 141 7.52 7.33 11.82
C LEU A 141 6.46 6.25 12.05
N ILE A 142 5.92 6.16 13.26
CA ILE A 142 4.92 5.17 13.64
C ILE A 142 3.56 5.87 13.74
N PHE A 143 2.64 5.51 12.83
CA PHE A 143 1.26 5.95 12.84
C PHE A 143 0.41 4.98 13.66
N GLN A 144 -0.70 5.48 14.19
CA GLN A 144 -1.76 4.66 14.73
C GLN A 144 -2.92 4.61 13.74
N GLY A 145 -3.47 3.43 13.53
CA GLY A 145 -4.53 3.16 12.60
C GLY A 145 -5.46 2.06 13.10
N LEU A 146 -6.34 1.65 12.23
CA LEU A 146 -7.34 0.61 12.45
C LEU A 146 -7.57 -0.10 11.11
N GLU A 147 -7.68 -1.40 11.12
CA GLU A 147 -8.28 -2.13 10.02
C GLU A 147 -9.79 -2.22 10.26
N TRP A 148 -10.50 -1.32 9.61
CA TRP A 148 -11.93 -1.15 9.73
C TRP A 148 -12.69 -2.20 8.94
N TYR A 149 -13.56 -2.96 9.60
CA TYR A 149 -14.54 -3.81 8.94
C TYR A 149 -15.62 -2.94 8.31
N ILE A 150 -15.60 -2.82 6.99
CA ILE A 150 -16.58 -2.03 6.26
C ILE A 150 -17.96 -2.69 6.38
N PRO A 151 -19.01 -1.94 6.68
CA PRO A 151 -20.36 -2.49 6.67
C PRO A 151 -20.72 -3.17 5.34
N GLY A 152 -20.85 -4.49 5.37
CA GLY A 152 -21.22 -5.30 4.21
C GLY A 152 -20.10 -5.58 3.19
N ALA A 153 -18.87 -5.15 3.45
CA ALA A 153 -17.75 -5.30 2.53
C ALA A 153 -16.51 -5.89 3.24
N GLU A 154 -15.35 -5.87 2.58
CA GLU A 154 -14.05 -6.24 3.15
C GLU A 154 -13.55 -5.15 4.11
N HIS A 155 -12.27 -4.91 4.18
CA HIS A 155 -11.67 -4.02 5.17
C HIS A 155 -11.08 -2.75 4.54
N CYS A 156 -10.89 -1.72 5.37
CA CYS A 156 -10.06 -0.57 5.04
C CYS A 156 -9.05 -0.27 6.14
N THR A 157 -7.81 0.02 5.77
CA THR A 157 -6.88 0.73 6.64
C THR A 157 -7.36 2.16 6.83
N VAL A 158 -7.54 2.58 8.09
CA VAL A 158 -7.80 3.97 8.49
C VAL A 158 -6.70 4.39 9.44
N PHE A 159 -6.00 5.50 9.17
CA PHE A 159 -4.91 5.95 10.05
C PHE A 159 -4.74 7.45 10.09
N SER A 160 -4.17 7.93 11.20
CA SER A 160 -3.94 9.34 11.48
C SER A 160 -2.48 9.56 11.90
N PRO A 161 -1.88 10.74 11.62
CA PRO A 161 -0.59 11.11 12.19
C PRO A 161 -0.72 11.39 13.69
N PRO A 162 0.39 11.34 14.45
CA PRO A 162 0.40 11.71 15.85
C PRO A 162 -0.25 13.06 16.12
N GLY A 163 -1.19 13.08 17.05
CA GLY A 163 -1.94 14.26 17.44
C GLY A 163 -2.74 14.07 18.71
N ARG A 164 -3.34 15.14 19.21
CA ARG A 164 -4.09 15.12 20.48
C ARG A 164 -5.25 14.12 20.47
N HIS A 165 -5.90 13.92 19.33
CA HIS A 165 -7.14 13.17 19.20
C HIS A 165 -7.01 11.95 18.27
N GLU A 166 -5.77 11.51 17.97
CA GLU A 166 -5.57 10.38 17.05
C GLU A 166 -6.25 9.09 17.53
N ALA A 167 -6.02 8.69 18.77
CA ALA A 167 -6.62 7.48 19.35
C ALA A 167 -8.13 7.63 19.57
N GLU A 168 -8.57 8.78 20.08
CA GLU A 168 -9.99 9.09 20.28
C GLU A 168 -10.77 9.06 18.95
N LEU A 169 -10.20 9.60 17.87
CA LEU A 169 -10.81 9.53 16.54
C LEU A 169 -11.10 8.08 16.14
N LEU A 170 -10.06 7.22 16.24
CA LEU A 170 -10.14 5.82 15.81
C LEU A 170 -11.13 5.03 16.67
N THR A 171 -11.10 5.21 18.01
CA THR A 171 -12.04 4.56 18.93
C THR A 171 -13.49 4.98 18.65
N ARG A 172 -13.75 6.28 18.46
CA ARG A 172 -15.10 6.78 18.10
C ARG A 172 -15.55 6.29 16.74
N PHE A 173 -14.62 6.20 15.78
CA PHE A 173 -14.92 5.68 14.46
C PHE A 173 -15.30 4.19 14.51
N GLU A 174 -14.50 3.37 15.18
CA GLU A 174 -14.82 1.96 15.41
C GLU A 174 -16.21 1.77 16.02
N GLN A 175 -16.48 2.46 17.12
CA GLN A 175 -17.77 2.33 17.82
C GLN A 175 -18.99 2.75 16.99
N ALA A 176 -18.82 3.72 16.10
CA ALA A 176 -19.94 4.28 15.33
C ALA A 176 -20.14 3.65 13.95
N TYR A 177 -19.08 3.06 13.37
CA TYR A 177 -19.08 2.70 11.96
C TYR A 177 -18.53 1.31 11.64
N ASP A 178 -18.04 0.56 12.63
CA ASP A 178 -17.54 -0.79 12.35
C ASP A 178 -18.68 -1.76 12.03
N GLY A 179 -18.58 -2.42 10.86
CA GLY A 179 -19.63 -3.31 10.37
C GLY A 179 -19.84 -4.53 11.25
N LYS A 180 -18.77 -5.10 11.80
CA LYS A 180 -18.81 -6.28 12.67
C LYS A 180 -19.40 -5.93 14.03
N LEU A 181 -18.99 -4.80 14.61
CA LEU A 181 -19.49 -4.31 15.89
C LEU A 181 -20.98 -3.96 15.83
N LEU A 182 -21.43 -3.40 14.70
CA LEU A 182 -22.83 -3.01 14.49
C LEU A 182 -23.72 -4.16 13.97
N GLY A 183 -23.12 -5.33 13.66
CA GLY A 183 -23.84 -6.45 13.06
C GLY A 183 -24.21 -6.22 11.58
N TYR A 184 -23.52 -5.33 10.89
CA TYR A 184 -23.69 -5.04 9.46
C TYR A 184 -22.75 -5.93 8.65
N THR A 185 -22.89 -7.23 8.79
CA THR A 185 -22.08 -8.22 8.09
C THR A 185 -22.42 -8.28 6.61
N ALA A 186 -21.48 -8.80 5.81
CA ALA A 186 -21.70 -9.00 4.39
C ALA A 186 -22.86 -9.95 4.15
N GLY A 187 -23.82 -9.49 3.34
CA GLY A 187 -24.79 -10.32 2.63
C GLY A 187 -24.46 -10.23 1.15
N GLY A 188 -24.95 -11.14 0.33
CA GLY A 188 -24.75 -11.06 -1.12
C GLY A 188 -25.31 -9.76 -1.74
N PRO A 189 -24.99 -9.45 -2.99
CA PRO A 189 -25.41 -8.20 -3.64
C PRO A 189 -26.93 -7.99 -3.67
N ASP A 190 -27.70 -9.07 -3.65
CA ASP A 190 -29.17 -9.03 -3.59
C ASP A 190 -29.73 -9.08 -2.15
N HIS A 191 -28.85 -9.02 -1.13
CA HIS A 191 -29.30 -9.06 0.25
C HIS A 191 -30.04 -7.75 0.62
N PRO A 192 -31.17 -7.81 1.34
CA PRO A 192 -32.00 -6.62 1.63
C PRO A 192 -31.28 -5.56 2.45
N ASP A 193 -30.22 -5.91 3.18
CA ASP A 193 -29.42 -4.99 3.97
C ASP A 193 -28.30 -4.29 3.18
N THR A 194 -27.97 -4.74 1.98
CA THR A 194 -26.86 -4.20 1.16
C THR A 194 -26.95 -2.68 0.99
N PRO A 195 -28.10 -2.08 0.58
CA PRO A 195 -28.18 -0.63 0.43
C PRO A 195 -27.97 0.15 1.73
N ARG A 196 -28.37 -0.41 2.86
CA ARG A 196 -28.13 0.18 4.18
C ARG A 196 -26.65 0.16 4.52
N ASN A 197 -25.98 -0.97 4.28
CA ASN A 197 -24.58 -1.19 4.60
C ASN A 197 -23.70 -0.26 3.78
N GLU A 198 -23.90 -0.20 2.46
CA GLU A 198 -23.20 0.73 1.56
C GLU A 198 -23.39 2.20 1.97
N ALA A 199 -24.64 2.60 2.26
CA ALA A 199 -24.93 3.95 2.72
C ALA A 199 -24.24 4.27 4.05
N HIS A 200 -24.07 3.27 4.93
CA HIS A 200 -23.37 3.46 6.20
C HIS A 200 -21.86 3.60 6.00
N ALA A 201 -21.25 2.82 5.10
CA ALA A 201 -19.85 2.94 4.73
C ALA A 201 -19.55 4.34 4.13
N VAL A 202 -20.41 4.85 3.26
CA VAL A 202 -20.29 6.22 2.73
C VAL A 202 -20.33 7.28 3.83
N LYS A 203 -21.26 7.14 4.80
CA LYS A 203 -21.36 8.06 5.95
C LYS A 203 -20.10 8.00 6.83
N ALA A 204 -19.53 6.83 7.01
CA ALA A 204 -18.29 6.64 7.77
C ALA A 204 -17.14 7.46 7.17
N LEU A 205 -16.93 7.35 5.86
CA LEU A 205 -15.90 8.10 5.15
C LEU A 205 -16.15 9.62 5.17
N GLN A 206 -17.39 10.04 4.99
CA GLN A 206 -17.78 11.46 5.10
C GLN A 206 -17.53 12.01 6.49
N TRP A 207 -17.81 11.22 7.54
CA TRP A 207 -17.53 11.61 8.92
C TRP A 207 -16.04 11.77 9.17
N LEU A 208 -15.18 10.84 8.72
CA LEU A 208 -13.72 10.97 8.83
C LEU A 208 -13.20 12.23 8.13
N ASP A 209 -13.64 12.49 6.90
CA ASP A 209 -13.23 13.68 6.15
C ASP A 209 -13.72 14.98 6.83
N GLN A 210 -14.88 14.93 7.48
CA GLN A 210 -15.37 16.05 8.30
C GLN A 210 -14.45 16.29 9.51
N GLN A 211 -14.02 15.24 10.25
CA GLN A 211 -13.10 15.39 11.38
C GLN A 211 -11.78 16.05 10.97
N ARG A 212 -11.26 15.66 9.81
CA ARG A 212 -10.08 16.30 9.23
C ARG A 212 -10.34 17.77 8.87
N ARG A 213 -11.44 18.05 8.15
CA ARG A 213 -11.76 19.41 7.69
C ARG A 213 -12.06 20.38 8.81
N CYS A 214 -12.65 19.94 9.90
CA CYS A 214 -12.90 20.80 11.07
C CYS A 214 -11.68 20.94 11.99
N GLY A 215 -10.55 20.27 11.68
CA GLY A 215 -9.31 20.37 12.45
C GLY A 215 -9.34 19.58 13.78
N TYR A 216 -10.25 18.61 13.92
CA TYR A 216 -10.27 17.72 15.07
C TYR A 216 -9.02 16.82 15.10
N VAL A 217 -8.59 16.34 13.95
CA VAL A 217 -7.28 15.73 13.72
C VAL A 217 -6.53 16.47 12.62
N ASP A 218 -5.21 16.43 12.65
CA ASP A 218 -4.37 17.07 11.64
C ASP A 218 -4.60 16.50 10.25
N ASP A 219 -4.77 15.16 10.17
CA ASP A 219 -5.01 14.43 8.93
C ASP A 219 -5.56 13.02 9.19
N VAL A 220 -6.15 12.41 8.17
CA VAL A 220 -6.56 11.01 8.13
C VAL A 220 -6.51 10.50 6.69
N LEU A 221 -6.11 9.24 6.50
CA LEU A 221 -6.16 8.55 5.21
C LEU A 221 -6.84 7.19 5.35
N VAL A 222 -7.42 6.75 4.24
CA VAL A 222 -8.13 5.48 4.10
C VAL A 222 -7.68 4.77 2.82
N LEU A 223 -7.48 3.45 2.91
CA LEU A 223 -7.11 2.55 1.82
C LEU A 223 -7.96 1.28 1.90
N ALA A 224 -8.53 0.82 0.80
CA ALA A 224 -9.21 -0.48 0.76
C ALA A 224 -8.17 -1.60 0.88
N ASN A 225 -8.38 -2.54 1.81
CA ASN A 225 -7.48 -3.65 2.05
C ASN A 225 -7.87 -4.86 1.20
N HIS A 226 -6.88 -5.60 0.67
CA HIS A 226 -7.05 -6.86 -0.08
C HIS A 226 -8.38 -6.95 -0.87
N PRO A 227 -8.69 -5.99 -1.77
CA PRO A 227 -10.04 -5.69 -2.24
C PRO A 227 -10.72 -6.86 -2.97
N LEU A 228 -9.96 -7.75 -3.62
CA LEU A 228 -10.55 -8.88 -4.34
C LEU A 228 -10.34 -10.24 -3.67
N ARG A 229 -9.82 -10.26 -2.43
CA ARG A 229 -9.59 -11.52 -1.69
C ARG A 229 -10.82 -12.42 -1.66
N LEU A 230 -11.97 -11.87 -1.35
CA LEU A 230 -13.26 -12.56 -1.35
C LEU A 230 -14.21 -12.02 -2.43
N GLY A 231 -13.80 -10.98 -3.15
CA GLY A 231 -14.60 -10.34 -4.20
C GLY A 231 -15.90 -9.71 -3.68
N ILE A 232 -15.93 -9.30 -2.42
CA ILE A 232 -17.12 -8.68 -1.80
C ILE A 232 -17.21 -7.21 -2.22
N ASP A 233 -16.09 -6.51 -2.29
CA ASP A 233 -16.05 -5.10 -2.69
C ASP A 233 -16.41 -4.95 -4.17
N SER A 234 -17.59 -4.43 -4.45
CA SER A 234 -18.02 -4.19 -5.82
C SER A 234 -17.33 -2.96 -6.44
N PRO A 235 -17.25 -2.86 -7.77
CA PRO A 235 -16.70 -1.69 -8.43
C PRO A 235 -17.48 -0.39 -8.11
N HIS A 236 -18.81 -0.47 -7.93
CA HIS A 236 -19.61 0.70 -7.57
C HIS A 236 -19.37 1.17 -6.14
N GLU A 237 -19.14 0.25 -5.19
CA GLU A 237 -18.81 0.60 -3.79
C GLU A 237 -17.45 1.31 -3.72
N MET A 238 -16.41 0.76 -4.35
CA MET A 238 -15.08 1.39 -4.39
C MET A 238 -15.15 2.80 -4.99
N ARG A 239 -15.99 3.01 -6.02
CA ARG A 239 -16.26 4.34 -6.59
C ARG A 239 -17.03 5.23 -5.62
N ALA A 240 -18.02 4.67 -4.92
CA ALA A 240 -18.79 5.42 -3.93
C ALA A 240 -17.92 5.89 -2.76
N TRP A 241 -17.02 5.03 -2.26
CA TRP A 241 -16.06 5.39 -1.21
C TRP A 241 -15.11 6.50 -1.66
N ARG A 242 -14.48 6.34 -2.85
CA ARG A 242 -13.61 7.37 -3.43
C ARG A 242 -14.34 8.71 -3.58
N ASP A 243 -15.55 8.68 -4.11
CA ASP A 243 -16.32 9.88 -4.44
C ASP A 243 -16.92 10.55 -3.18
N ALA A 244 -17.20 9.77 -2.13
CA ALA A 244 -17.69 10.29 -0.85
C ALA A 244 -16.66 11.11 -0.08
N ALA A 245 -15.37 10.73 -0.19
CA ALA A 245 -14.30 11.36 0.57
C ALA A 245 -12.97 11.39 -0.22
N PRO A 246 -12.91 12.07 -1.38
CA PRO A 246 -11.78 12.02 -2.30
C PRO A 246 -10.48 12.61 -1.71
N GLY A 247 -10.59 13.35 -0.60
CA GLY A 247 -9.43 13.88 0.11
C GLY A 247 -8.75 12.90 1.06
N ILE A 248 -9.41 11.79 1.40
CA ILE A 248 -8.91 10.81 2.36
C ILE A 248 -8.95 9.36 1.84
N MET A 249 -9.95 8.97 1.07
CA MET A 249 -10.00 7.64 0.41
C MET A 249 -9.10 7.68 -0.83
N ILE A 250 -7.85 7.28 -0.65
CA ILE A 250 -6.78 7.55 -1.61
C ILE A 250 -6.48 6.38 -2.56
N GLY A 251 -6.98 5.20 -2.27
CA GLY A 251 -6.68 4.02 -3.09
C GLY A 251 -6.95 2.70 -2.41
N MET A 252 -6.19 1.69 -2.81
CA MET A 252 -6.32 0.32 -2.34
C MET A 252 -4.95 -0.34 -2.15
N GLU A 253 -4.93 -1.45 -1.47
CA GLU A 253 -3.79 -2.36 -1.51
C GLU A 253 -3.63 -2.96 -2.90
N GLY A 254 -2.48 -2.73 -3.49
CA GLY A 254 -2.12 -3.32 -4.78
C GLY A 254 -1.61 -4.74 -4.65
N ALA A 255 -1.04 -5.07 -3.49
CA ALA A 255 -0.71 -6.42 -3.11
C ALA A 255 -1.22 -6.65 -1.69
N PRO A 256 -2.00 -7.69 -1.45
CA PRO A 256 -2.34 -8.08 -0.09
C PRO A 256 -1.07 -8.52 0.65
N GLY A 257 -1.08 -8.52 1.97
CA GLY A 257 0.01 -9.04 2.77
C GLY A 257 0.17 -10.55 2.69
N ALA A 258 0.93 -11.12 3.62
CA ALA A 258 1.03 -12.56 3.86
C ALA A 258 1.55 -13.41 2.68
N GLN A 259 2.41 -12.86 1.80
CA GLN A 259 2.97 -13.59 0.65
C GLN A 259 3.84 -14.80 1.05
N ALA A 260 4.30 -14.88 2.31
CA ALA A 260 5.00 -16.07 2.82
C ALA A 260 4.08 -17.29 2.94
N GLY A 261 2.78 -17.14 2.81
CA GLY A 261 1.80 -18.24 2.74
C GLY A 261 2.03 -19.19 1.57
N ALA A 262 2.75 -18.74 0.53
CA ALA A 262 3.16 -19.60 -0.58
C ALA A 262 4.23 -20.65 -0.21
N PHE A 263 4.96 -20.48 0.89
CA PHE A 263 5.96 -21.48 1.30
C PHE A 263 5.30 -22.81 1.69
N PRO A 264 5.63 -23.90 1.01
CA PRO A 264 5.03 -25.21 1.29
C PRO A 264 5.25 -25.63 2.75
N GLY A 265 4.16 -25.98 3.44
CA GLY A 265 4.19 -26.45 4.83
C GLY A 265 4.26 -25.34 5.89
N TRP A 266 4.31 -24.08 5.50
CA TRP A 266 4.40 -22.93 6.43
C TRP A 266 3.19 -22.01 6.39
N ALA A 267 2.27 -22.25 5.48
CA ALA A 267 0.99 -21.56 5.47
C ALA A 267 0.27 -21.71 6.82
N GLY A 268 -0.20 -20.62 7.37
CA GLY A 268 -1.03 -20.63 8.56
C GLY A 268 -2.32 -21.42 8.35
N PRO A 269 -3.05 -21.75 9.42
CA PRO A 269 -4.27 -22.56 9.34
C PRO A 269 -5.38 -21.92 8.48
N ASN A 270 -5.27 -20.64 8.20
CA ASN A 270 -6.17 -19.87 7.33
C ASN A 270 -5.35 -19.22 6.21
N SER A 271 -4.76 -20.01 5.33
CA SER A 271 -3.90 -19.60 4.22
C SER A 271 -4.60 -18.74 3.13
N ILE A 272 -5.71 -18.11 3.45
CA ILE A 272 -6.50 -17.25 2.56
C ILE A 272 -6.08 -15.78 2.60
N ARG A 273 -5.04 -15.43 3.34
CA ARG A 273 -4.44 -14.09 3.34
C ARG A 273 -3.26 -14.04 2.38
N GLY A 274 -3.02 -12.89 1.79
CA GLY A 274 -1.85 -12.64 0.98
C GLY A 274 -1.90 -13.29 -0.38
N GLU A 275 -0.96 -14.17 -0.66
CA GLU A 275 -1.06 -15.00 -1.86
C GLU A 275 -2.23 -15.96 -1.72
N TYR A 276 -3.35 -15.64 -2.33
CA TYR A 276 -4.59 -16.40 -2.21
C TYR A 276 -5.01 -17.03 -3.53
N VAL A 277 -5.65 -18.17 -3.38
CA VAL A 277 -6.41 -18.86 -4.42
C VAL A 277 -7.80 -19.13 -3.86
N ASN A 278 -8.69 -18.19 -4.07
CA ASN A 278 -10.06 -18.24 -3.59
C ASN A 278 -11.05 -18.57 -4.71
N LYS A 279 -12.30 -18.62 -4.33
CA LYS A 279 -13.44 -18.85 -5.24
C LYS A 279 -14.56 -17.88 -4.85
N PRO A 280 -15.42 -17.52 -5.80
CA PRO A 280 -16.61 -16.73 -5.47
C PRO A 280 -17.49 -17.45 -4.45
N SER A 281 -18.10 -16.67 -3.58
CA SER A 281 -19.12 -17.09 -2.61
C SER A 281 -20.46 -16.40 -2.92
N GLU A 282 -21.49 -16.72 -2.16
CA GLU A 282 -22.79 -16.03 -2.24
C GLU A 282 -22.71 -14.54 -1.90
N ASN A 283 -21.67 -14.13 -1.15
CA ASN A 283 -21.42 -12.74 -0.78
C ASN A 283 -20.56 -11.99 -1.79
N SER A 284 -19.96 -12.68 -2.75
CA SER A 284 -19.12 -12.06 -3.77
C SER A 284 -19.95 -11.32 -4.80
N TRP A 285 -19.46 -10.18 -5.29
CA TRP A 285 -20.07 -9.47 -6.40
C TRP A 285 -20.00 -10.33 -7.69
N PRO A 286 -21.14 -10.61 -8.35
CA PRO A 286 -21.21 -11.64 -9.40
C PRO A 286 -20.56 -11.21 -10.73
N GLY A 287 -20.21 -9.95 -10.90
CA GLY A 287 -19.60 -9.44 -12.12
C GLY A 287 -18.10 -9.69 -12.24
N TYR A 288 -17.41 -10.13 -11.19
CA TYR A 288 -15.99 -10.47 -11.27
C TYR A 288 -15.78 -11.83 -11.92
N PRO A 289 -14.76 -11.97 -12.81
CA PRO A 289 -14.39 -13.26 -13.36
C PRO A 289 -13.74 -14.17 -12.30
N ALA A 290 -13.79 -15.48 -12.50
CA ALA A 290 -13.13 -16.44 -11.61
C ALA A 290 -11.64 -16.15 -11.39
N ALA A 291 -10.96 -15.54 -12.35
CA ALA A 291 -9.57 -15.11 -12.26
C ALA A 291 -9.34 -14.00 -11.22
N ALA A 292 -10.37 -13.25 -10.81
CA ALA A 292 -10.24 -12.15 -9.87
C ALA A 292 -9.95 -12.61 -8.43
N TYR A 293 -10.19 -13.87 -8.13
CA TYR A 293 -10.04 -14.45 -6.79
C TYR A 293 -8.66 -15.06 -6.53
N VAL A 294 -7.69 -14.76 -7.37
CA VAL A 294 -6.32 -15.29 -7.34
C VAL A 294 -5.34 -14.14 -7.43
N THR A 295 -4.23 -14.20 -6.71
CA THR A 295 -3.12 -13.26 -6.86
C THR A 295 -2.22 -13.63 -8.03
N TYR A 296 -1.51 -12.65 -8.55
CA TYR A 296 -0.63 -12.74 -9.72
C TYR A 296 0.73 -12.14 -9.36
N GLY A 297 1.75 -12.98 -9.24
CA GLY A 297 3.06 -12.53 -8.77
C GLY A 297 2.99 -11.85 -7.39
N GLY A 298 2.12 -12.32 -6.50
CA GLY A 298 1.88 -11.76 -5.18
C GLY A 298 1.06 -10.47 -5.17
N PHE A 299 0.61 -9.96 -6.33
CA PHE A 299 -0.26 -8.79 -6.43
C PHE A 299 -1.72 -9.18 -6.60
N ASP A 300 -2.61 -8.36 -6.05
CA ASP A 300 -4.04 -8.50 -6.26
C ASP A 300 -4.39 -8.43 -7.75
N TRP A 301 -5.39 -9.18 -8.18
CA TRP A 301 -5.84 -9.19 -9.56
C TRP A 301 -6.20 -7.80 -10.08
N ALA A 302 -6.80 -6.95 -9.23
CA ALA A 302 -7.16 -5.58 -9.60
C ALA A 302 -5.94 -4.77 -10.05
N THR A 303 -4.77 -4.99 -9.46
CA THR A 303 -3.50 -4.32 -9.78
C THR A 303 -2.79 -4.96 -10.96
N ALA A 304 -2.70 -6.29 -10.94
CA ALA A 304 -1.90 -7.05 -11.88
C ALA A 304 -2.51 -7.08 -13.29
N THR A 305 -3.84 -7.00 -13.38
CA THR A 305 -4.56 -7.09 -14.65
C THR A 305 -4.53 -5.77 -15.41
N VAL A 306 -3.86 -5.77 -16.57
CA VAL A 306 -3.86 -4.62 -17.49
C VAL A 306 -5.24 -4.49 -18.13
N GLY A 307 -5.84 -3.30 -18.02
CA GLY A 307 -7.22 -3.05 -18.44
C GLY A 307 -8.29 -3.59 -17.50
N GLY A 308 -7.91 -3.97 -16.27
CA GLY A 308 -8.80 -4.41 -15.20
C GLY A 308 -9.30 -3.28 -14.30
N LEU A 309 -9.71 -3.64 -13.07
CA LEU A 309 -10.41 -2.74 -12.14
C LEU A 309 -9.61 -1.48 -11.80
N TRP A 310 -8.33 -1.60 -11.47
CA TRP A 310 -7.52 -0.42 -11.18
C TRP A 310 -7.46 0.54 -12.37
N ASP A 311 -7.26 0.01 -13.55
CA ASP A 311 -7.23 0.79 -14.79
C ASP A 311 -8.60 1.42 -15.09
N ALA A 312 -9.71 0.75 -14.78
CA ALA A 312 -11.05 1.31 -14.91
C ALA A 312 -11.26 2.52 -13.96
N MET A 313 -10.75 2.42 -12.72
CA MET A 313 -10.77 3.55 -11.78
C MET A 313 -9.94 4.74 -12.29
N LEU A 314 -8.77 4.48 -12.91
CA LEU A 314 -7.88 5.50 -13.45
C LEU A 314 -8.42 6.14 -14.74
N ALA A 315 -9.13 5.37 -15.58
CA ALA A 315 -9.74 5.85 -16.81
C ALA A 315 -10.80 6.95 -16.59
N GLU A 316 -11.31 7.07 -15.36
CA GLU A 316 -12.16 8.19 -14.97
C GLU A 316 -11.39 9.52 -14.78
N GLY A 317 -10.07 9.52 -14.93
CA GLY A 317 -9.23 10.70 -14.75
C GLY A 317 -9.04 11.11 -13.30
N ARG A 318 -9.30 10.21 -12.37
CA ARG A 318 -9.12 10.40 -10.93
C ARG A 318 -8.00 9.52 -10.42
N LEU A 319 -7.19 10.07 -9.54
CA LEU A 319 -6.17 9.29 -8.87
C LEU A 319 -6.83 8.29 -7.91
N PHE A 320 -6.45 7.05 -8.04
CA PHE A 320 -6.75 5.96 -7.12
C PHE A 320 -5.46 5.16 -6.99
N SER A 321 -4.77 5.33 -5.87
CA SER A 321 -3.40 4.84 -5.68
C SER A 321 -3.37 3.38 -5.29
N ILE A 322 -2.22 2.73 -5.53
CA ILE A 322 -1.92 1.43 -4.94
C ILE A 322 -0.77 1.53 -3.93
N THR A 323 -0.78 0.63 -2.96
CA THR A 323 0.25 0.39 -1.97
C THR A 323 0.51 -1.10 -1.82
N THR A 324 1.54 -1.49 -1.07
CA THR A 324 1.77 -2.87 -0.61
C THR A 324 2.11 -2.87 0.88
N ASN A 325 1.93 -4.01 1.53
CA ASN A 325 2.13 -4.16 2.97
C ASN A 325 2.45 -5.62 3.34
N SER A 326 2.66 -5.88 4.62
CA SER A 326 2.88 -7.22 5.15
C SER A 326 1.61 -7.89 5.65
N ASP A 327 0.62 -7.13 6.09
CA ASP A 327 -0.57 -7.64 6.80
C ASP A 327 -0.17 -8.67 7.87
N VAL A 328 0.91 -8.35 8.62
CA VAL A 328 1.59 -9.33 9.46
C VAL A 328 0.77 -9.72 10.68
N HIS A 329 0.56 -11.00 10.82
CA HIS A 329 -0.07 -11.63 11.98
C HIS A 329 0.82 -12.74 12.57
N ARG A 330 1.37 -13.59 11.69
CA ARG A 330 2.16 -14.77 12.02
C ARG A 330 3.24 -14.98 10.98
N VAL A 331 4.47 -14.69 11.33
CA VAL A 331 5.59 -14.78 10.40
C VAL A 331 5.99 -16.24 10.18
N ALA A 332 6.25 -16.58 8.92
CA ALA A 332 6.76 -17.89 8.57
C ALA A 332 8.12 -18.15 9.21
N TYR A 333 8.33 -19.36 9.67
CA TYR A 333 9.56 -19.85 10.33
C TYR A 333 9.92 -19.20 11.68
N ASP A 334 9.09 -18.33 12.25
CA ASP A 334 9.37 -17.80 13.56
C ASP A 334 9.20 -18.87 14.67
N THR A 335 9.66 -18.56 15.86
CA THR A 335 9.58 -19.44 17.03
C THR A 335 8.64 -18.93 18.12
N TRP A 336 7.89 -17.86 17.84
CA TRP A 336 6.99 -17.21 18.78
C TRP A 336 5.56 -17.74 18.65
N LYS A 337 4.90 -17.98 19.79
CA LYS A 337 3.44 -18.19 19.89
C LYS A 337 2.84 -17.26 20.92
N ASN A 338 1.53 -17.04 20.89
CA ASN A 338 0.88 -16.32 21.98
C ASN A 338 1.09 -17.05 23.32
N GLY A 339 1.23 -16.29 24.38
CA GLY A 339 1.24 -16.81 25.75
C GLY A 339 -0.14 -17.31 26.19
N ASP A 340 -0.21 -17.84 27.39
CA ASP A 340 -1.44 -18.38 27.94
C ASP A 340 -2.27 -17.29 28.64
N TRP A 341 -3.58 -17.42 28.54
CA TRP A 341 -4.53 -16.59 29.28
C TRP A 341 -4.54 -16.92 30.77
N LEU A 342 -4.73 -15.90 31.59
CA LEU A 342 -5.08 -16.13 32.98
C LEU A 342 -6.49 -16.71 33.09
N PRO A 343 -6.83 -17.45 34.18
CA PRO A 343 -8.18 -17.99 34.37
C PRO A 343 -9.28 -16.92 34.20
N GLY A 344 -10.25 -17.21 33.35
CA GLY A 344 -11.37 -16.30 33.06
C GLY A 344 -11.08 -15.19 32.04
N GLN A 345 -9.86 -15.15 31.48
CA GLN A 345 -9.50 -14.20 30.42
C GLN A 345 -9.61 -14.81 29.03
N ASN A 346 -10.00 -13.99 28.07
CA ASN A 346 -9.99 -14.24 26.64
C ASN A 346 -9.95 -12.91 25.90
N PHE A 347 -9.83 -12.96 24.55
CA PHE A 347 -9.78 -11.73 23.74
C PHE A 347 -11.02 -10.85 23.93
N ASP A 348 -12.23 -11.43 24.00
CA ASP A 348 -13.49 -10.67 24.07
C ASP A 348 -13.64 -9.85 25.36
N ASN A 349 -12.99 -10.26 26.45
CA ASN A 349 -13.04 -9.53 27.71
C ASN A 349 -11.79 -8.69 28.03
N ILE A 350 -10.65 -8.99 27.39
CA ILE A 350 -9.39 -8.26 27.58
C ILE A 350 -9.08 -7.33 26.39
N GLY A 351 -9.46 -7.73 25.15
CA GLY A 351 -9.17 -7.00 23.91
C GLY A 351 -7.69 -6.98 23.50
N ARG A 352 -6.89 -7.86 24.14
CA ARG A 352 -5.47 -7.99 23.87
C ARG A 352 -5.01 -9.40 24.19
N LEU A 353 -4.29 -10.03 23.28
CA LEU A 353 -3.71 -11.35 23.51
C LEU A 353 -2.58 -11.28 24.54
N PRO A 354 -2.30 -12.39 25.26
CA PRO A 354 -1.12 -12.50 26.11
C PRO A 354 0.17 -12.28 25.31
N ASP A 355 1.18 -11.74 25.96
CA ASP A 355 2.49 -11.53 25.34
C ASP A 355 3.05 -12.84 24.76
N PRO A 356 3.67 -12.77 23.58
CA PRO A 356 4.20 -13.95 22.93
C PRO A 356 5.36 -14.55 23.72
N VAL A 357 5.46 -15.89 23.65
CA VAL A 357 6.53 -16.66 24.26
C VAL A 357 7.34 -17.38 23.19
N ASN A 358 8.67 -17.39 23.33
CA ASN A 358 9.55 -18.11 22.42
C ASN A 358 9.54 -19.61 22.77
N THR A 359 9.18 -20.44 21.79
CA THR A 359 9.12 -21.90 21.95
C THR A 359 10.39 -22.60 21.48
N ALA A 360 11.33 -21.87 20.87
CA ALA A 360 12.50 -22.38 20.15
C ALA A 360 12.18 -23.30 18.95
N GLU A 361 10.91 -23.61 18.70
CA GLU A 361 10.45 -24.42 17.57
C GLU A 361 9.74 -23.55 16.54
N PRO A 362 10.02 -23.74 15.23
CA PRO A 362 9.35 -22.99 14.18
C PRO A 362 7.83 -23.13 14.27
N GLN A 363 7.14 -21.99 14.16
CA GLN A 363 5.69 -21.93 14.21
C GLN A 363 5.11 -21.77 12.79
N PRO A 364 3.93 -22.34 12.51
CA PRO A 364 3.22 -22.09 11.27
C PRO A 364 2.92 -20.59 11.10
N GLY A 365 3.15 -20.07 9.89
CA GLY A 365 2.88 -18.67 9.56
C GLY A 365 2.88 -18.46 8.06
N GLY A 366 2.14 -17.45 7.62
CA GLY A 366 2.02 -17.09 6.20
C GLY A 366 2.58 -15.71 5.87
N ASP A 367 3.14 -15.02 6.85
CA ASP A 367 3.51 -13.61 6.71
C ASP A 367 5.03 -13.43 6.66
N PHE A 368 5.44 -12.29 6.08
CA PHE A 368 6.77 -11.73 6.28
C PHE A 368 6.74 -10.65 7.37
N TRP A 369 7.87 -10.35 7.98
CA TRP A 369 8.02 -9.17 8.83
C TRP A 369 7.78 -7.88 8.05
N PRO A 370 7.31 -6.78 8.70
CA PRO A 370 7.15 -5.50 8.03
C PRO A 370 8.44 -5.05 7.33
N GLY A 371 8.36 -4.78 6.02
CA GLY A 371 9.49 -4.38 5.18
C GLY A 371 10.43 -5.49 4.73
N GLN A 372 10.22 -6.73 5.17
CA GLN A 372 11.05 -7.86 4.76
C GLN A 372 10.88 -8.19 3.27
N PHE A 373 9.65 -8.20 2.77
CA PHE A 373 9.33 -8.57 1.39
C PHE A 373 8.58 -7.45 0.65
N SER A 374 7.37 -7.09 1.11
CA SER A 374 6.54 -6.04 0.51
C SER A 374 6.95 -4.67 1.01
N ARG A 375 7.01 -3.66 0.11
CA ARG A 375 7.44 -2.31 0.43
C ARG A 375 6.66 -1.26 -0.32
N THR A 376 6.15 -0.27 0.41
CA THR A 376 5.58 0.95 -0.14
C THR A 376 6.59 2.08 -0.04
N HIS A 377 6.95 2.67 -1.18
CA HIS A 377 7.89 3.77 -1.27
C HIS A 377 7.14 5.07 -1.53
N VAL A 378 7.20 6.00 -0.59
CA VAL A 378 6.48 7.28 -0.65
C VAL A 378 7.44 8.44 -0.93
N GLY A 379 7.19 9.18 -1.99
CA GLY A 379 7.96 10.36 -2.36
C GLY A 379 7.61 11.57 -1.47
N VAL A 380 8.58 12.03 -0.69
CA VAL A 380 8.47 13.14 0.27
C VAL A 380 9.52 14.20 0.01
N THR A 381 9.26 15.43 0.44
CA THR A 381 10.23 16.53 0.40
C THR A 381 11.03 16.62 1.70
N ARG A 382 10.45 16.16 2.80
CA ARG A 382 11.07 16.14 4.13
C ARG A 382 10.69 14.87 4.87
N TYR A 383 11.53 14.45 5.80
CA TYR A 383 11.24 13.34 6.68
C TYR A 383 10.25 13.79 7.77
N GLY A 384 9.04 13.26 7.76
CA GLY A 384 8.03 13.59 8.75
C GLY A 384 6.64 13.02 8.43
N TYR A 385 5.81 12.91 9.45
CA TYR A 385 4.45 12.36 9.36
C TYR A 385 3.60 13.07 8.30
N ARG A 386 3.60 14.42 8.32
CA ARG A 386 2.83 15.24 7.38
C ARG A 386 3.26 15.03 5.93
N ASP A 387 4.56 14.88 5.69
CA ASP A 387 5.09 14.67 4.33
C ASP A 387 4.76 13.26 3.81
N VAL A 388 4.76 12.23 4.68
CA VAL A 388 4.29 10.87 4.32
C VAL A 388 2.80 10.91 3.95
N MET A 389 1.93 11.51 4.78
CA MET A 389 0.50 11.65 4.48
C MET A 389 0.28 12.39 3.16
N ALA A 390 0.98 13.50 2.94
CA ALA A 390 0.89 14.27 1.69
C ALA A 390 1.43 13.50 0.48
N GLY A 391 2.46 12.70 0.65
CA GLY A 391 3.03 11.84 -0.40
C GLY A 391 2.07 10.74 -0.82
N LEU A 392 1.47 10.05 0.15
CA LEU A 392 0.45 9.03 -0.09
C LEU A 392 -0.77 9.62 -0.79
N ARG A 393 -1.33 10.71 -0.27
CA ARG A 393 -2.49 11.40 -0.87
C ARG A 393 -2.22 11.85 -2.31
N ALA A 394 -1.02 12.31 -2.58
CA ALA A 394 -0.63 12.77 -3.92
C ALA A 394 -0.28 11.61 -4.87
N GLY A 395 -0.32 10.35 -4.43
CA GLY A 395 0.06 9.19 -5.24
C GLY A 395 1.53 9.16 -5.65
N ARG A 396 2.40 9.87 -4.94
CA ARG A 396 3.85 9.81 -5.17
C ARG A 396 4.43 8.51 -4.62
N VAL A 397 3.91 7.41 -5.15
CA VAL A 397 4.15 6.07 -4.61
C VAL A 397 4.59 5.12 -5.72
N TRP A 398 5.55 4.30 -5.42
CA TRP A 398 5.83 3.05 -6.11
C TRP A 398 6.01 1.93 -5.08
N VAL A 399 5.83 0.71 -5.52
CA VAL A 399 5.82 -0.47 -4.66
C VAL A 399 6.69 -1.57 -5.24
N ASP A 400 7.30 -2.41 -4.40
CA ASP A 400 8.01 -3.59 -4.83
C ASP A 400 7.94 -4.75 -3.84
N HIS A 401 8.16 -5.93 -4.38
CA HIS A 401 8.42 -7.16 -3.65
C HIS A 401 9.91 -7.50 -3.71
N GLY A 402 10.42 -8.12 -2.66
CA GLY A 402 11.75 -8.71 -2.66
C GLY A 402 12.91 -7.74 -2.85
N GLN A 403 12.69 -6.43 -2.68
CA GLN A 403 13.69 -5.38 -2.91
C GLN A 403 14.24 -5.39 -4.35
N LEU A 404 13.35 -5.60 -5.32
CA LEU A 404 13.70 -5.78 -6.74
C LEU A 404 14.56 -4.65 -7.29
N ILE A 405 14.31 -3.41 -6.86
CA ILE A 405 15.08 -2.22 -7.24
C ILE A 405 15.36 -1.31 -6.04
N ASP A 406 16.49 -0.60 -6.07
CA ASP A 406 16.81 0.41 -5.04
C ASP A 406 16.06 1.72 -5.24
N GLY A 407 15.57 2.00 -6.46
CA GLY A 407 14.78 3.19 -6.71
C GLY A 407 14.35 3.37 -8.16
N ILE A 408 13.30 4.17 -8.32
CA ILE A 408 12.77 4.58 -9.62
C ILE A 408 12.38 6.06 -9.58
N ASP A 409 12.77 6.84 -10.60
CA ASP A 409 12.30 8.21 -10.84
C ASP A 409 11.62 8.26 -12.20
N VAL A 410 10.34 8.57 -12.19
CA VAL A 410 9.48 8.61 -13.37
C VAL A 410 9.16 10.06 -13.70
N ARG A 411 9.43 10.48 -14.94
CA ARG A 411 9.20 11.85 -15.42
C ARG A 411 8.52 11.86 -16.77
N VAL A 412 7.35 12.45 -16.84
CA VAL A 412 6.60 12.66 -18.08
C VAL A 412 6.76 14.11 -18.52
N ASN A 413 7.21 14.30 -19.77
CA ASN A 413 7.52 15.61 -20.34
C ASN A 413 6.90 15.79 -21.73
N ARG A 414 6.76 17.03 -22.17
CA ARG A 414 6.70 17.33 -23.60
C ARG A 414 8.07 17.03 -24.23
N GLU A 415 8.11 16.55 -25.45
CA GLU A 415 9.38 16.13 -26.11
C GLU A 415 10.43 17.25 -26.15
N HIS A 416 10.00 18.50 -26.32
CA HIS A 416 10.84 19.69 -26.32
C HIS A 416 10.56 20.63 -25.14
N GLY A 417 9.94 20.09 -24.07
CA GLY A 417 9.61 20.89 -22.89
C GLY A 417 10.86 21.21 -22.04
N ILE A 418 10.84 22.38 -21.43
CA ILE A 418 11.85 22.80 -20.47
C ILE A 418 11.45 22.30 -19.08
N GLY A 419 12.38 21.79 -18.30
CA GLY A 419 12.20 21.35 -16.93
C GLY A 419 12.20 19.83 -16.75
N ARG A 420 12.04 19.38 -15.48
CA ARG A 420 12.14 17.96 -15.11
C ARG A 420 10.89 17.13 -15.45
N GLY A 421 9.79 17.77 -15.82
CA GLY A 421 8.52 17.09 -16.06
C GLY A 421 7.76 16.73 -14.79
N VAL A 422 6.66 16.01 -14.99
CA VAL A 422 5.72 15.61 -13.94
C VAL A 422 6.05 14.19 -13.48
N THR A 423 6.00 13.95 -12.18
CA THR A 423 6.26 12.65 -11.55
C THR A 423 4.98 11.95 -11.12
N LEU A 424 5.13 10.78 -10.46
CA LEU A 424 4.05 9.92 -9.98
C LEU A 424 2.96 10.70 -9.23
N GLY A 425 1.71 10.36 -9.49
CA GLY A 425 0.52 11.02 -8.97
C GLY A 425 0.20 12.37 -9.63
N GLY A 426 1.13 12.93 -10.42
CA GLY A 426 0.99 14.24 -11.01
C GLY A 426 0.25 14.26 -12.36
N ARG A 427 0.01 15.48 -12.87
CA ARG A 427 -0.74 15.73 -14.11
C ARG A 427 0.03 16.69 -15.02
N LEU A 428 0.31 16.26 -16.25
CA LEU A 428 0.93 17.07 -17.29
C LEU A 428 -0.15 17.62 -18.22
N ARG A 429 -0.36 18.93 -18.25
CA ARG A 429 -1.27 19.56 -19.20
C ARG A 429 -0.56 19.83 -20.52
N VAL A 430 -1.13 19.41 -21.63
CA VAL A 430 -0.55 19.55 -22.97
C VAL A 430 -1.62 19.96 -23.97
N ARG A 431 -1.20 20.54 -25.10
CA ARG A 431 -2.09 20.78 -26.23
C ARG A 431 -2.23 19.50 -27.06
N ARG A 432 -3.38 19.35 -27.73
CA ARG A 432 -3.60 18.25 -28.66
C ARG A 432 -2.49 18.17 -29.71
N GLY A 433 -1.98 16.96 -29.96
CA GLY A 433 -0.91 16.70 -30.91
C GLY A 433 0.52 16.94 -30.37
N GLU A 434 0.70 17.47 -29.15
CA GLU A 434 2.02 17.59 -28.56
C GLU A 434 2.63 16.20 -28.32
N LYS A 435 3.91 16.07 -28.61
CA LYS A 435 4.66 14.83 -28.41
C LYS A 435 5.12 14.70 -26.96
N ILE A 436 4.90 13.53 -26.40
CA ILE A 436 5.20 13.19 -25.01
C ILE A 436 6.37 12.20 -24.93
N VAL A 437 7.20 12.43 -23.96
CA VAL A 437 8.34 11.56 -23.61
C VAL A 437 8.26 11.16 -22.16
N LEU A 438 8.47 9.89 -21.91
CA LEU A 438 8.64 9.31 -20.58
C LEU A 438 10.13 9.07 -20.34
N ASN A 439 10.66 9.64 -19.27
CA ASN A 439 11.99 9.35 -18.78
C ASN A 439 11.88 8.53 -17.49
N VAL A 440 12.49 7.35 -17.48
CA VAL A 440 12.49 6.45 -16.32
C VAL A 440 13.93 6.23 -15.91
N THR A 441 14.31 6.72 -14.74
CA THR A 441 15.60 6.44 -14.15
C THR A 441 15.46 5.34 -13.11
N VAL A 442 16.09 4.20 -13.37
CA VAL A 442 16.13 3.06 -12.46
C VAL A 442 17.47 3.03 -11.74
N THR A 443 17.45 2.74 -10.46
CA THR A 443 18.61 2.32 -9.69
C THR A 443 18.40 0.85 -9.33
N THR A 444 19.22 -0.01 -9.92
CA THR A 444 19.13 -1.46 -9.69
C THR A 444 19.52 -1.80 -8.26
N ALA A 445 19.03 -2.93 -7.76
CA ALA A 445 19.48 -3.46 -6.50
C ALA A 445 21.00 -3.70 -6.53
N SER A 446 21.67 -3.16 -5.53
CA SER A 446 23.13 -3.24 -5.38
C SER A 446 23.57 -4.16 -4.25
N ARG A 447 22.62 -4.65 -3.46
CA ARG A 447 22.83 -5.47 -2.26
C ARG A 447 21.95 -6.71 -2.31
N HIS A 448 22.30 -7.67 -1.48
CA HIS A 448 21.45 -8.82 -1.24
C HIS A 448 20.13 -8.35 -0.62
N ASN A 449 19.04 -8.91 -1.11
CA ASN A 449 17.73 -8.78 -0.48
C ASN A 449 17.66 -9.63 0.81
N HIS A 450 16.53 -9.64 1.46
CA HIS A 450 16.38 -10.41 2.70
C HIS A 450 16.27 -11.93 2.47
N HIS A 451 16.32 -12.39 1.25
CA HIS A 451 16.49 -13.81 0.88
C HIS A 451 17.96 -14.20 0.61
N GLY A 452 18.86 -13.22 0.62
CA GLY A 452 20.29 -13.46 0.39
C GLY A 452 20.71 -13.43 -1.09
N GLU A 453 19.85 -12.94 -1.99
CA GLU A 453 20.14 -12.79 -3.42
C GLU A 453 20.19 -11.30 -3.81
N VAL A 454 20.98 -10.96 -4.81
CA VAL A 454 20.92 -9.64 -5.46
C VAL A 454 19.86 -9.72 -6.55
N PRO A 455 18.67 -9.12 -6.34
CA PRO A 455 17.59 -9.20 -7.31
C PRO A 455 17.97 -8.42 -8.59
N ARG A 456 17.38 -8.83 -9.71
CA ARG A 456 17.67 -8.24 -11.01
C ARG A 456 16.37 -7.94 -11.74
N LEU A 457 16.19 -6.68 -12.09
CA LEU A 457 15.12 -6.28 -12.98
C LEU A 457 15.43 -6.77 -14.40
N ALA A 458 14.55 -7.57 -14.99
CA ALA A 458 14.72 -8.10 -16.36
C ALA A 458 13.98 -7.25 -17.39
N HIS A 459 12.75 -6.80 -17.08
CA HIS A 459 12.01 -5.93 -17.99
C HIS A 459 11.22 -4.85 -17.25
N LEU A 460 10.89 -3.79 -17.99
CA LEU A 460 10.03 -2.70 -17.54
C LEU A 460 8.96 -2.43 -18.60
N ASP A 461 7.70 -2.57 -18.23
CA ASP A 461 6.54 -2.29 -19.07
C ASP A 461 6.01 -0.89 -18.81
N VAL A 462 5.65 -0.20 -19.90
CA VAL A 462 4.88 1.05 -19.89
C VAL A 462 3.44 0.72 -20.26
N ILE A 463 2.53 0.96 -19.35
CA ILE A 463 1.10 0.76 -19.52
C ILE A 463 0.46 2.13 -19.73
N ARG A 464 -0.33 2.24 -20.81
CA ARG A 464 -1.10 3.45 -21.15
C ARG A 464 -2.58 3.10 -21.20
N GLY A 465 -3.40 3.89 -20.51
CA GLY A 465 -4.86 3.85 -20.60
C GLY A 465 -5.44 5.21 -20.96
N ALA A 466 -6.51 5.23 -21.75
CA ALA A 466 -7.25 6.44 -22.08
C ALA A 466 -8.01 6.97 -20.84
N VAL A 467 -8.23 8.28 -20.80
CA VAL A 467 -9.05 8.93 -19.77
C VAL A 467 -10.35 9.40 -20.41
N HIS A 468 -11.46 8.78 -19.99
CA HIS A 468 -12.80 9.02 -20.54
C HIS A 468 -13.70 9.86 -19.61
N GLY A 469 -13.29 10.03 -18.36
CA GLY A 469 -14.12 10.63 -17.30
C GLY A 469 -15.04 9.60 -16.62
N PRO A 470 -15.96 10.07 -15.75
CA PRO A 470 -16.84 9.20 -14.98
C PRO A 470 -17.68 8.27 -15.86
N VAL A 471 -17.73 7.00 -15.51
CA VAL A 471 -18.52 5.98 -16.21
C VAL A 471 -19.99 6.03 -15.80
N ALA A 472 -20.90 5.73 -16.74
CA ALA A 472 -22.32 5.64 -16.46
C ALA A 472 -22.67 4.37 -15.65
N ASP A 473 -22.09 3.24 -16.05
CA ASP A 473 -22.18 1.98 -15.31
C ASP A 473 -21.08 1.95 -14.24
N ARG A 474 -21.49 2.11 -13.00
CA ARG A 474 -20.53 2.12 -11.87
C ARG A 474 -19.97 0.74 -11.53
N ASP A 475 -20.54 -0.31 -12.11
CA ASP A 475 -20.05 -1.68 -11.99
C ASP A 475 -19.05 -2.08 -13.09
N GLU A 476 -18.79 -1.19 -14.05
CA GLU A 476 -17.76 -1.47 -15.07
C GLU A 476 -16.36 -1.51 -14.46
N TRP A 477 -15.76 -2.69 -14.52
CA TRP A 477 -14.42 -2.95 -14.02
C TRP A 477 -13.35 -3.04 -15.12
N ARG A 478 -13.72 -2.93 -16.39
CA ARG A 478 -12.82 -3.05 -17.54
C ARG A 478 -12.44 -1.68 -18.09
N ALA A 479 -11.19 -1.58 -18.52
CA ALA A 479 -10.64 -0.44 -19.24
C ALA A 479 -10.02 -0.95 -20.57
N PRO A 480 -10.84 -1.26 -21.60
CA PRO A 480 -10.38 -1.96 -22.79
C PRO A 480 -9.36 -1.18 -23.64
N ASP A 481 -9.27 0.14 -23.46
CA ASP A 481 -8.29 1.00 -24.11
C ASP A 481 -6.93 1.04 -23.39
N THR A 482 -6.78 0.27 -22.33
CA THR A 482 -5.52 0.14 -21.58
C THR A 482 -4.73 -1.05 -22.09
N ARG A 483 -3.44 -0.82 -22.34
CA ARG A 483 -2.52 -1.86 -22.79
C ARG A 483 -1.07 -1.53 -22.47
N VAL A 484 -0.20 -2.52 -22.54
CA VAL A 484 1.26 -2.34 -22.56
C VAL A 484 1.62 -1.72 -23.92
N VAL A 485 2.17 -0.51 -23.91
CA VAL A 485 2.55 0.21 -25.14
C VAL A 485 4.04 0.14 -25.43
N HIS A 486 4.84 -0.25 -24.45
CA HIS A 486 6.27 -0.44 -24.60
C HIS A 486 6.79 -1.38 -23.52
N THR A 487 7.65 -2.31 -23.91
CA THR A 487 8.44 -3.14 -22.99
C THR A 487 9.92 -2.85 -23.24
N ALA A 488 10.62 -2.44 -22.20
CA ALA A 488 12.08 -2.29 -22.24
C ALA A 488 12.72 -3.54 -21.64
N ASP A 489 13.50 -4.25 -22.43
CA ASP A 489 14.43 -5.26 -21.94
C ASP A 489 15.59 -4.54 -21.23
N VAL A 490 15.75 -4.84 -19.95
CA VAL A 490 16.78 -4.25 -19.09
C VAL A 490 17.62 -5.32 -18.41
N GLU A 491 17.49 -6.58 -18.83
CA GLU A 491 18.27 -7.68 -18.31
C GLU A 491 19.78 -7.38 -18.46
N GLY A 492 20.53 -7.66 -17.41
CA GLY A 492 21.96 -7.40 -17.34
C GLY A 492 22.36 -5.94 -17.10
N ARG A 493 21.46 -4.98 -17.08
CA ARG A 493 21.77 -3.60 -16.69
C ARG A 493 22.02 -3.51 -15.19
N ALA A 494 23.04 -2.74 -14.81
CA ALA A 494 23.44 -2.53 -13.42
C ALA A 494 23.67 -1.04 -13.11
N GLY A 495 23.53 -0.69 -11.84
CA GLY A 495 23.71 0.67 -11.35
C GLY A 495 22.54 1.59 -11.69
N ARG A 496 22.83 2.86 -11.96
CA ARG A 496 21.82 3.86 -12.27
C ARG A 496 21.80 4.16 -13.77
N TYR A 497 20.67 3.99 -14.41
CA TYR A 497 20.48 4.28 -15.84
C TYR A 497 19.13 4.95 -16.09
N THR A 498 19.01 5.64 -17.22
CA THR A 498 17.78 6.30 -17.65
C THR A 498 17.32 5.74 -19.00
N LEU A 499 16.06 5.35 -19.05
CA LEU A 499 15.34 5.04 -20.28
C LEU A 499 14.61 6.29 -20.74
N ARG A 500 14.77 6.66 -22.00
CA ARG A 500 13.97 7.72 -22.64
C ARG A 500 13.05 7.08 -23.66
N ILE A 501 11.76 7.05 -23.35
CA ILE A 501 10.72 6.34 -24.09
C ILE A 501 9.78 7.34 -24.76
N PRO A 502 9.76 7.44 -26.10
CA PRO A 502 8.74 8.23 -26.79
C PRO A 502 7.35 7.62 -26.59
N VAL A 503 6.43 8.39 -26.03
CA VAL A 503 5.03 7.95 -25.84
C VAL A 503 4.17 8.25 -27.08
N GLY A 504 4.61 9.17 -27.92
CA GLY A 504 3.90 9.61 -29.10
C GLY A 504 3.15 10.93 -28.89
N LYS A 505 2.20 11.22 -29.80
CA LYS A 505 1.36 12.43 -29.72
C LYS A 505 0.21 12.24 -28.74
N ALA A 506 -0.09 13.28 -27.98
CA ALA A 506 -1.24 13.34 -27.09
C ALA A 506 -2.48 13.81 -27.89
N GLU A 507 -3.23 12.87 -28.44
CA GLU A 507 -4.47 13.18 -29.19
C GLU A 507 -5.69 13.26 -28.27
N GLU A 508 -5.62 12.56 -27.11
CA GLU A 508 -6.62 12.50 -26.06
C GLU A 508 -5.94 12.43 -24.69
N SER A 509 -6.67 12.68 -23.63
CA SER A 509 -6.16 12.53 -22.27
C SER A 509 -5.92 11.05 -21.95
N PHE A 510 -4.83 10.77 -21.22
CA PHE A 510 -4.43 9.42 -20.86
C PHE A 510 -3.62 9.40 -19.55
N TYR A 511 -3.40 8.21 -19.03
CA TYR A 511 -2.44 7.99 -17.95
C TYR A 511 -1.35 7.01 -18.37
N LEU A 512 -0.23 7.10 -17.69
CA LEU A 512 0.89 6.16 -17.80
C LEU A 512 1.18 5.59 -16.41
N ARG A 513 1.31 4.28 -16.32
CA ARG A 513 1.86 3.59 -15.16
C ARG A 513 2.90 2.58 -15.60
N LEU A 514 3.78 2.20 -14.69
CA LEU A 514 4.85 1.25 -14.98
C LEU A 514 4.71 0.00 -14.11
N ARG A 515 5.21 -1.10 -14.61
CA ARG A 515 5.53 -2.29 -13.82
C ARG A 515 6.85 -2.87 -14.31
N GLY A 516 7.53 -3.59 -13.45
CA GLY A 516 8.76 -4.31 -13.80
C GLY A 516 8.82 -5.63 -13.07
N SER A 517 9.56 -6.59 -13.60
CA SER A 517 9.69 -7.93 -13.07
C SER A 517 11.13 -8.42 -13.15
N ASP A 518 11.46 -9.42 -12.33
CA ASP A 518 12.72 -10.16 -12.39
C ASP A 518 12.80 -11.13 -13.59
N GLY A 519 11.77 -11.17 -14.44
CA GLY A 519 11.71 -12.00 -15.65
C GLY A 519 11.38 -13.47 -15.39
N LYS A 520 11.11 -13.83 -14.13
CA LYS A 520 10.74 -15.20 -13.78
C LYS A 520 9.20 -15.32 -13.80
N ARG A 521 8.67 -16.50 -14.12
CA ARG A 521 7.24 -16.81 -14.11
C ARG A 521 6.33 -15.80 -14.86
N ASN A 522 6.85 -15.18 -15.91
CA ASN A 522 6.07 -14.28 -16.76
C ASN A 522 5.04 -15.03 -17.60
N GLY A 523 3.92 -14.39 -17.86
CA GLY A 523 2.83 -14.91 -18.69
C GLY A 523 1.91 -13.79 -19.16
N PRO A 524 0.94 -14.06 -20.03
CA PRO A 524 -0.05 -13.07 -20.43
C PRO A 524 -0.97 -12.74 -19.27
N GLY A 525 -1.33 -11.46 -19.12
CA GLY A 525 -2.34 -11.00 -18.17
C GLY A 525 -3.75 -11.49 -18.53
N PHE A 526 -4.73 -11.13 -17.69
CA PHE A 526 -6.12 -11.59 -17.80
C PHE A 526 -6.75 -11.36 -19.18
N LEU A 527 -6.48 -10.21 -19.81
CA LEU A 527 -7.02 -9.88 -21.14
C LEU A 527 -6.16 -10.41 -22.31
N GLY A 528 -5.13 -11.21 -22.01
CA GLY A 528 -4.33 -11.93 -22.99
C GLY A 528 -3.16 -11.16 -23.57
N ALA A 529 -2.33 -11.87 -24.37
CA ALA A 529 -1.06 -11.37 -24.88
C ALA A 529 -1.16 -10.15 -25.82
N ALA A 530 -2.32 -9.88 -26.42
CA ALA A 530 -2.53 -8.69 -27.24
C ALA A 530 -2.59 -7.39 -26.42
N ILE A 531 -2.92 -7.49 -25.13
CA ILE A 531 -3.04 -6.37 -24.20
C ILE A 531 -1.87 -6.40 -23.20
N ASP A 532 -1.55 -7.60 -22.73
CA ASP A 532 -0.52 -7.84 -21.73
C ASP A 532 0.39 -9.01 -22.15
N PRO A 533 1.44 -8.79 -22.93
CA PRO A 533 2.30 -9.86 -23.43
C PRO A 533 3.22 -10.49 -22.36
N HIS A 534 3.49 -9.78 -21.26
CA HIS A 534 4.47 -10.18 -20.25
C HIS A 534 3.91 -10.09 -18.82
N GLY A 535 2.63 -10.35 -18.64
CA GLY A 535 1.97 -10.29 -17.34
C GLY A 535 2.43 -11.38 -16.36
N PRO A 536 2.19 -11.17 -15.05
CA PRO A 536 2.42 -12.19 -14.06
C PRO A 536 1.44 -13.37 -14.23
N ILE A 537 1.89 -14.56 -13.87
CA ILE A 537 1.03 -15.74 -13.88
C ILE A 537 0.23 -15.82 -12.56
N PRO A 538 -0.93 -16.51 -12.58
CA PRO A 538 -1.73 -16.70 -11.38
C PRO A 538 -0.97 -17.58 -10.36
N HIS A 539 -1.19 -17.28 -9.10
CA HIS A 539 -0.72 -18.10 -8.01
C HIS A 539 -1.42 -19.47 -8.03
N GLU A 540 -0.65 -20.53 -7.79
CA GLU A 540 -1.15 -21.91 -7.66
C GLU A 540 -0.75 -22.49 -6.30
N PRO A 541 -1.65 -23.16 -5.57
CA PRO A 541 -1.34 -23.75 -4.28
C PRO A 541 -0.13 -24.69 -4.33
N GLY A 542 0.84 -24.46 -3.44
CA GLY A 542 2.03 -25.29 -3.33
C GLY A 542 3.11 -25.04 -4.39
N ASN A 543 2.93 -24.05 -5.26
CA ASN A 543 3.84 -23.72 -6.37
C ASN A 543 4.57 -22.38 -6.16
N GLY A 544 4.84 -21.97 -4.92
CA GLY A 544 5.32 -20.62 -4.76
C GLY A 544 6.48 -20.45 -3.78
N ASP A 545 7.65 -20.15 -4.29
CA ASP A 545 8.61 -19.34 -3.57
C ASP A 545 8.39 -17.88 -4.04
N PRO A 546 7.86 -16.97 -3.17
CA PRO A 546 7.56 -15.60 -3.58
C PRO A 546 8.81 -14.82 -4.02
N TRP A 547 9.99 -15.23 -3.59
CA TRP A 547 11.26 -14.63 -4.00
C TRP A 547 11.66 -14.93 -5.45
N LEU A 548 11.00 -15.88 -6.11
CA LEU A 548 11.27 -16.27 -7.49
C LEU A 548 10.36 -15.60 -8.52
N ASP A 549 9.49 -14.68 -8.11
CA ASP A 549 8.56 -13.95 -8.99
C ASP A 549 8.30 -12.55 -8.42
N THR A 550 9.34 -11.71 -8.43
CA THR A 550 9.27 -10.40 -7.80
C THR A 550 8.90 -9.33 -8.81
N TRP A 551 7.99 -8.46 -8.40
CA TRP A 551 7.43 -7.38 -9.21
C TRP A 551 7.57 -6.03 -8.53
N CYS A 552 7.60 -4.97 -9.34
CA CYS A 552 7.41 -3.60 -8.89
C CYS A 552 6.37 -2.89 -9.75
N TYR A 553 5.61 -1.97 -9.14
CA TYR A 553 4.59 -1.16 -9.82
C TYR A 553 4.72 0.31 -9.41
N THR A 554 4.30 1.21 -10.30
CA THR A 554 4.22 2.64 -9.97
C THR A 554 2.78 3.12 -10.04
N ASN A 555 2.44 4.08 -9.21
CA ASN A 555 1.23 4.87 -9.39
C ASN A 555 1.31 5.70 -10.70
N PRO A 556 0.16 6.14 -11.24
CA PRO A 556 0.12 6.75 -12.55
C PRO A 556 0.67 8.18 -12.59
N VAL A 557 1.03 8.61 -13.81
CA VAL A 557 1.12 10.02 -14.20
C VAL A 557 0.05 10.28 -15.24
N PHE A 558 -0.76 11.31 -15.05
CA PHE A 558 -1.80 11.70 -16.00
C PHE A 558 -1.27 12.72 -17.03
N VAL A 559 -1.76 12.62 -18.26
CA VAL A 559 -1.55 13.60 -19.33
C VAL A 559 -2.91 14.13 -19.75
N ASP A 560 -3.17 15.39 -19.41
CA ASP A 560 -4.42 16.07 -19.70
C ASP A 560 -4.27 16.88 -21.00
N VAL A 561 -5.03 16.52 -22.01
CA VAL A 561 -5.09 17.27 -23.27
C VAL A 561 -6.10 18.41 -23.12
N VAL A 562 -5.58 19.63 -23.28
CA VAL A 562 -6.40 20.84 -23.28
C VAL A 562 -6.54 21.38 -24.69
N HIS A 563 -7.73 21.91 -25.00
CA HIS A 563 -8.08 22.47 -26.30
C HIS A 563 -7.59 23.90 -26.46
#